data_2ffbbe539cc7c5926a8124aa6f932725
#
_entry.id   2ffbbe539cc7c5926a8124aa6f932725
#
_cell.length_a   1.000
_cell.length_b   1.000
_cell.length_c   1.000
_cell.angle_alpha   90.00
_cell.angle_beta   90.00
_cell.angle_gamma   90.00
#
_symmetry.space_group_name_H-M   'P 1'
#
loop_
_entity.id
_entity.type
_entity.pdbx_description
1 polymer ?
#
loop_
_entity_poly.entity_id
_entity_poly.type
_entity_poly.pdbx_seq_one_letter_code
_entity_poly.pdbx_strand_id
1 'polypeptide(L)'
;MQWIVHSQRFVYESPWLSLALADIEIPGHRRFEHEVLRFPSGAAGAVVHDAERGVLLIWRHRFPTDTWGWEIPAGRIDPGESSESCAAREAEEETGWRPGPLTHLVSYAPSTGISDQLFHVYEAAGATHIGEPTDPTEAVRVEWLPVSELRRMLRAGEIIDGMSVTGLSYFLAMSPSTS
;
A
#
# COMPACT_ATOMS: atom_id res chain seq x y z
N MET A 1 29.55 -0.83 2.19
CA MET A 1 29.93 -0.82 3.63
C MET A 1 28.67 -1.17 4.42
N GLN A 2 28.71 -2.20 5.26
CA GLN A 2 27.57 -2.59 6.12
C GLN A 2 27.67 -1.84 7.46
N TRP A 3 26.56 -1.26 7.90
CA TRP A 3 26.46 -0.63 9.21
C TRP A 3 26.25 -1.68 10.29
N ILE A 4 26.73 -1.40 11.49
CA ILE A 4 26.65 -2.31 12.64
C ILE A 4 25.60 -1.77 13.60
N VAL A 5 24.65 -2.61 13.96
CA VAL A 5 23.66 -2.32 15.01
C VAL A 5 24.17 -2.97 16.30
N HIS A 6 24.55 -2.18 17.30
CA HIS A 6 25.07 -2.65 18.58
C HIS A 6 23.95 -3.01 19.55
N SER A 7 22.94 -2.15 19.62
CA SER A 7 21.78 -2.34 20.49
C SER A 7 20.57 -1.56 19.96
N GLN A 8 19.41 -1.85 20.53
CA GLN A 8 18.16 -1.13 20.25
C GLN A 8 17.37 -1.03 21.55
N ARG A 9 16.73 0.12 21.78
CA ARG A 9 15.77 0.32 22.87
C ARG A 9 14.50 0.97 22.33
N PHE A 10 13.36 0.53 22.83
CA PHE A 10 12.07 1.12 22.48
C PHE A 10 11.81 2.36 23.35
N VAL A 11 11.33 3.43 22.75
CA VAL A 11 10.95 4.68 23.41
C VAL A 11 9.43 4.91 23.36
N TYR A 12 8.75 4.23 22.46
CA TYR A 12 7.29 4.17 22.37
C TYR A 12 6.86 2.83 21.80
N GLU A 13 5.80 2.24 22.35
CA GLU A 13 5.21 1.00 21.86
C GLU A 13 3.70 1.08 21.86
N SER A 14 3.10 0.60 20.79
CA SER A 14 1.65 0.45 20.63
C SER A 14 1.34 -0.79 19.77
N PRO A 15 0.07 -1.22 19.71
CA PRO A 15 -0.34 -2.29 18.78
C PRO A 15 -0.15 -1.95 17.29
N TRP A 16 0.06 -0.68 16.97
CA TRP A 16 0.17 -0.20 15.59
C TRP A 16 1.60 -0.06 15.11
N LEU A 17 2.47 0.48 15.95
CA LEU A 17 3.89 0.67 15.67
C LEU A 17 4.67 0.85 16.97
N SER A 18 5.99 0.68 16.88
CA SER A 18 6.93 1.05 17.93
C SER A 18 7.98 1.99 17.36
N LEU A 19 8.42 2.97 18.18
CA LEU A 19 9.58 3.80 17.92
C LEU A 19 10.77 3.28 18.73
N ALA A 20 11.84 2.93 18.04
CA ALA A 20 13.08 2.49 18.64
C ALA A 20 14.21 3.47 18.36
N LEU A 21 15.18 3.57 19.29
CA LEU A 21 16.49 4.15 19.06
C LEU A 21 17.51 3.01 18.89
N ALA A 22 18.12 2.93 17.73
CA ALA A 22 19.14 1.96 17.40
C ALA A 22 20.52 2.61 17.50
N ASP A 23 21.42 2.00 18.25
CA ASP A 23 22.82 2.42 18.38
C ASP A 23 23.60 1.87 17.18
N ILE A 24 23.93 2.74 16.26
CA ILE A 24 24.48 2.43 14.94
C ILE A 24 25.93 2.88 14.84
N GLU A 25 26.78 2.01 14.28
CA GLU A 25 28.15 2.35 13.90
C GLU A 25 28.33 2.26 12.38
N ILE A 26 28.89 3.30 11.81
CA ILE A 26 29.45 3.27 10.46
C ILE A 26 30.95 3.00 10.59
N PRO A 27 31.44 1.80 10.25
CA PRO A 27 32.85 1.43 10.46
C PRO A 27 33.85 2.42 9.88
N GLY A 28 34.78 2.88 10.70
CA GLY A 28 35.80 3.87 10.31
C GLY A 28 35.30 5.32 10.26
N HIS A 29 34.07 5.59 10.66
CA HIS A 29 33.49 6.94 10.64
C HIS A 29 32.94 7.35 12.01
N ARG A 30 31.66 6.98 12.31
CA ARG A 30 30.94 7.46 13.50
C ARG A 30 30.00 6.42 14.08
N ARG A 31 29.67 6.62 15.35
CA ARG A 31 28.60 5.91 16.07
C ARG A 31 27.58 6.94 16.56
N PHE A 32 26.28 6.62 16.45
CA PHE A 32 25.17 7.51 16.79
C PHE A 32 23.88 6.72 17.02
N GLU A 33 22.90 7.33 17.69
CA GLU A 33 21.55 6.78 17.76
C GLU A 33 20.76 7.17 16.50
N HIS A 34 20.00 6.21 15.97
CA HIS A 34 19.10 6.39 14.81
C HIS A 34 17.68 5.97 15.18
N GLU A 35 16.71 6.81 14.85
CA GLU A 35 15.30 6.51 15.04
C GLU A 35 14.84 5.47 14.02
N VAL A 36 14.11 4.44 14.51
CA VAL A 36 13.55 3.38 13.66
C VAL A 36 12.11 3.12 14.05
N LEU A 37 11.22 3.20 13.08
CA LEU A 37 9.84 2.76 13.21
C LEU A 37 9.78 1.25 12.93
N ARG A 38 9.18 0.50 13.87
CA ARG A 38 8.94 -0.93 13.76
C ARG A 38 7.46 -1.19 13.64
N PHE A 39 7.07 -1.95 12.64
CA PHE A 39 5.68 -2.32 12.40
C PHE A 39 5.47 -3.81 12.67
N PRO A 40 4.40 -4.20 13.39
CA PRO A 40 4.13 -5.60 13.69
C PRO A 40 3.76 -6.40 12.43
N SER A 41 3.25 -5.71 11.39
CA SER A 41 2.93 -6.31 10.10
C SER A 41 3.09 -5.29 8.98
N GLY A 42 3.16 -5.79 7.75
CA GLY A 42 3.09 -4.99 6.54
C GLY A 42 1.67 -4.56 6.20
N ALA A 43 1.51 -4.09 4.96
CA ALA A 43 0.21 -3.80 4.37
C ALA A 43 0.12 -4.44 2.98
N ALA A 44 -1.11 -4.71 2.54
CA ALA A 44 -1.35 -5.24 1.20
C ALA A 44 -2.53 -4.55 0.53
N GLY A 45 -2.45 -4.40 -0.79
CA GLY A 45 -3.52 -3.81 -1.59
C GLY A 45 -3.65 -4.47 -2.96
N ALA A 46 -4.74 -4.19 -3.65
CA ALA A 46 -5.05 -4.78 -4.93
C ALA A 46 -5.31 -3.75 -6.03
N VAL A 47 -4.66 -3.89 -7.17
CA VAL A 47 -5.04 -3.27 -8.43
C VAL A 47 -6.06 -4.18 -9.11
N VAL A 48 -7.33 -3.90 -8.87
CA VAL A 48 -8.44 -4.65 -9.48
C VAL A 48 -8.81 -3.97 -10.79
N HIS A 49 -8.69 -4.68 -11.91
CA HIS A 49 -8.91 -4.10 -13.23
C HIS A 49 -9.88 -4.94 -14.07
N ASP A 50 -10.55 -4.27 -14.99
CA ASP A 50 -11.50 -4.87 -15.92
C ASP A 50 -11.36 -4.19 -17.29
N ALA A 51 -11.47 -4.97 -18.36
CA ALA A 51 -11.23 -4.48 -19.72
C ALA A 51 -12.23 -3.40 -20.18
N GLU A 52 -13.45 -3.43 -19.66
CA GLU A 52 -14.51 -2.50 -20.05
C GLU A 52 -14.68 -1.35 -19.04
N ARG A 53 -14.48 -1.65 -17.73
CA ARG A 53 -14.71 -0.70 -16.64
C ARG A 53 -13.45 0.13 -16.28
N GLY A 54 -12.25 -0.43 -16.47
CA GLY A 54 -11.02 0.19 -16.08
C GLY A 54 -10.45 -0.36 -14.77
N VAL A 55 -10.01 0.49 -13.84
CA VAL A 55 -9.44 0.10 -12.55
C VAL A 55 -10.30 0.61 -11.41
N LEU A 56 -10.55 -0.25 -10.43
CA LEU A 56 -11.35 0.03 -9.25
C LEU A 56 -10.52 0.84 -8.25
N LEU A 57 -10.99 2.02 -7.91
CA LEU A 57 -10.36 2.91 -6.94
C LEU A 57 -11.38 3.41 -5.92
N ILE A 58 -10.86 3.80 -4.76
CA ILE A 58 -11.62 4.46 -3.69
C ILE A 58 -11.17 5.91 -3.56
N TRP A 59 -12.12 6.81 -3.27
CA TRP A 59 -11.83 8.20 -2.92
C TRP A 59 -11.93 8.37 -1.42
N ARG A 60 -10.82 8.74 -0.77
CA ARG A 60 -10.76 8.87 0.68
C ARG A 60 -9.92 10.05 1.15
N HIS A 61 -10.13 10.41 2.42
CA HIS A 61 -9.35 11.41 3.13
C HIS A 61 -8.26 10.75 3.99
N ARG A 62 -7.03 11.22 3.88
CA ARG A 62 -5.92 10.83 4.76
C ARG A 62 -5.61 11.96 5.74
N PHE A 63 -6.12 11.85 6.97
CA PHE A 63 -5.97 12.88 7.99
C PHE A 63 -4.52 13.24 8.35
N PRO A 64 -3.51 12.31 8.31
CA PRO A 64 -2.14 12.68 8.65
C PRO A 64 -1.52 13.70 7.70
N THR A 65 -1.96 13.72 6.44
CA THR A 65 -1.50 14.64 5.40
C THR A 65 -2.54 15.71 5.07
N ASP A 66 -3.75 15.59 5.63
CA ASP A 66 -4.93 16.43 5.31
C ASP A 66 -5.21 16.49 3.79
N THR A 67 -5.18 15.31 3.15
CA THR A 67 -5.32 15.21 1.70
C THR A 67 -6.45 14.27 1.31
N TRP A 68 -7.10 14.59 0.18
CA TRP A 68 -8.05 13.75 -0.51
C TRP A 68 -7.39 13.16 -1.76
N GLY A 69 -7.63 11.88 -2.03
CA GLY A 69 -7.04 11.23 -3.20
C GLY A 69 -7.74 9.95 -3.59
N TRP A 70 -7.51 9.55 -4.84
CA TRP A 70 -7.83 8.23 -5.34
C TRP A 70 -6.76 7.23 -4.92
N GLU A 71 -7.19 6.10 -4.37
CA GLU A 71 -6.32 5.04 -3.89
C GLU A 71 -6.81 3.68 -4.36
N ILE A 72 -5.89 2.71 -4.47
CA ILE A 72 -6.28 1.30 -4.55
C ILE A 72 -6.80 0.85 -3.19
N PRO A 73 -7.76 -0.11 -3.11
CA PRO A 73 -8.15 -0.71 -1.85
C PRO A 73 -6.95 -1.40 -1.20
N ALA A 74 -6.70 -1.08 0.07
CA ALA A 74 -5.52 -1.57 0.78
C ALA A 74 -5.60 -1.36 2.29
N GLY A 75 -5.07 -2.33 3.04
CA GLY A 75 -5.01 -2.22 4.49
C GLY A 75 -3.88 -3.04 5.11
N ARG A 76 -3.91 -3.10 6.43
CA ARG A 76 -2.91 -3.80 7.22
C ARG A 76 -3.15 -5.32 7.20
N ILE A 77 -2.06 -6.08 7.09
CA ILE A 77 -2.10 -7.54 7.19
C ILE A 77 -2.36 -7.92 8.65
N ASP A 78 -3.42 -8.66 8.90
CA ASP A 78 -3.78 -9.13 10.23
C ASP A 78 -2.87 -10.27 10.72
N PRO A 79 -2.77 -10.51 12.04
CA PRO A 79 -1.98 -11.61 12.58
C PRO A 79 -2.41 -12.97 12.02
N GLY A 80 -1.49 -13.65 11.34
CA GLY A 80 -1.74 -14.96 10.72
C GLY A 80 -2.37 -14.92 9.33
N GLU A 81 -2.68 -13.73 8.82
CA GLU A 81 -3.18 -13.53 7.47
C GLU A 81 -2.02 -13.51 6.45
N SER A 82 -2.23 -14.02 5.24
CA SER A 82 -1.31 -13.81 4.14
C SER A 82 -1.55 -12.45 3.50
N SER A 83 -0.50 -11.86 2.88
CA SER A 83 -0.65 -10.59 2.14
C SER A 83 -1.66 -10.69 0.99
N GLU A 84 -1.78 -11.86 0.34
CA GLU A 84 -2.77 -12.10 -0.70
C GLU A 84 -4.19 -12.09 -0.14
N SER A 85 -4.42 -12.78 0.98
CA SER A 85 -5.74 -12.80 1.65
C SER A 85 -6.14 -11.40 2.13
N CYS A 86 -5.19 -10.64 2.68
CA CYS A 86 -5.39 -9.25 3.07
C CYS A 86 -5.83 -8.39 1.87
N ALA A 87 -5.11 -8.45 0.76
CA ALA A 87 -5.46 -7.68 -0.44
C ALA A 87 -6.86 -8.00 -0.98
N ALA A 88 -7.27 -9.29 -0.92
CA ALA A 88 -8.61 -9.70 -1.31
C ALA A 88 -9.67 -9.17 -0.33
N ARG A 89 -9.44 -9.31 0.97
CA ARG A 89 -10.35 -8.85 2.03
C ARG A 89 -10.57 -7.34 1.97
N GLU A 90 -9.49 -6.56 1.90
CA GLU A 90 -9.56 -5.09 1.80
C GLU A 90 -10.32 -4.64 0.55
N ALA A 91 -10.10 -5.30 -0.59
CA ALA A 91 -10.87 -5.01 -1.80
C ALA A 91 -12.36 -5.26 -1.58
N GLU A 92 -12.76 -6.36 -0.94
CA GLU A 92 -14.15 -6.63 -0.63
C GLU A 92 -14.73 -5.64 0.38
N GLU A 93 -14.03 -5.36 1.47
CA GLU A 93 -14.51 -4.53 2.58
C GLU A 93 -14.63 -3.06 2.18
N GLU A 94 -13.62 -2.50 1.51
CA GLU A 94 -13.58 -1.09 1.13
C GLU A 94 -14.42 -0.77 -0.12
N THR A 95 -14.69 -1.77 -0.99
CA THR A 95 -15.32 -1.49 -2.28
C THR A 95 -16.65 -2.21 -2.52
N GLY A 96 -16.93 -3.29 -1.81
CA GLY A 96 -18.05 -4.18 -2.12
C GLY A 96 -17.85 -5.05 -3.37
N TRP A 97 -16.61 -5.13 -3.88
CA TRP A 97 -16.25 -5.94 -5.04
C TRP A 97 -15.27 -7.03 -4.64
N ARG A 98 -15.65 -8.29 -4.89
CA ARG A 98 -14.77 -9.45 -4.75
C ARG A 98 -13.86 -9.57 -5.96
N PRO A 99 -12.53 -9.42 -5.81
CA PRO A 99 -11.60 -9.55 -6.93
C PRO A 99 -11.58 -10.99 -7.46
N GLY A 100 -11.21 -11.14 -8.73
CA GLY A 100 -10.81 -12.42 -9.30
C GLY A 100 -9.55 -12.97 -8.64
N PRO A 101 -8.98 -14.06 -9.16
CA PRO A 101 -7.70 -14.58 -8.65
C PRO A 101 -6.62 -13.51 -8.64
N LEU A 102 -5.95 -13.36 -7.49
CA LEU A 102 -4.89 -12.40 -7.29
C LEU A 102 -3.56 -12.95 -7.81
N THR A 103 -2.79 -12.09 -8.47
CA THR A 103 -1.41 -12.34 -8.87
C THR A 103 -0.51 -11.30 -8.23
N HIS A 104 0.59 -11.73 -7.61
CA HIS A 104 1.55 -10.80 -7.01
C HIS A 104 2.14 -9.87 -8.07
N LEU A 105 2.04 -8.57 -7.85
CA LEU A 105 2.54 -7.53 -8.75
C LEU A 105 3.89 -6.99 -8.30
N VAL A 106 3.98 -6.53 -7.05
CA VAL A 106 5.22 -5.97 -6.47
C VAL A 106 5.19 -6.01 -4.94
N SER A 107 6.37 -6.21 -4.34
CA SER A 107 6.60 -5.93 -2.91
C SER A 107 7.72 -4.91 -2.76
N TYR A 108 7.55 -3.96 -1.85
CA TYR A 108 8.53 -2.91 -1.65
C TYR A 108 8.51 -2.37 -0.22
N ALA A 109 9.60 -1.73 0.19
CA ALA A 109 9.70 -1.03 1.45
C ALA A 109 9.46 0.48 1.21
N PRO A 110 8.38 1.08 1.77
CA PRO A 110 8.02 2.47 1.49
C PRO A 110 9.00 3.48 2.07
N SER A 111 9.75 3.12 3.11
CA SER A 111 10.65 4.05 3.80
C SER A 111 11.85 3.35 4.44
N THR A 112 12.76 2.81 3.61
CA THR A 112 13.93 2.01 4.05
C THR A 112 14.91 2.73 4.96
N GLY A 113 14.90 4.07 4.98
CA GLY A 113 15.79 4.86 5.84
C GLY A 113 15.35 4.95 7.30
N ILE A 114 14.08 4.63 7.60
CA ILE A 114 13.52 4.84 8.94
C ILE A 114 12.60 3.71 9.40
N SER A 115 12.20 2.81 8.52
CA SER A 115 11.16 1.82 8.79
C SER A 115 11.53 0.45 8.21
N ASP A 116 11.03 -0.61 8.85
CA ASP A 116 11.10 -1.99 8.36
C ASP A 116 9.80 -2.46 7.71
N GLN A 117 8.85 -1.57 7.49
CA GLN A 117 7.57 -1.91 6.90
C GLN A 117 7.72 -2.42 5.46
N LEU A 118 6.94 -3.44 5.11
CA LEU A 118 6.83 -3.97 3.75
C LEU A 118 5.41 -3.81 3.24
N PHE A 119 5.29 -3.40 1.99
CA PHE A 119 4.03 -3.32 1.26
C PHE A 119 4.01 -4.34 0.14
N HIS A 120 2.84 -4.97 -0.03
CA HIS A 120 2.59 -5.97 -1.07
C HIS A 120 1.43 -5.52 -1.92
N VAL A 121 1.62 -5.48 -3.24
CA VAL A 121 0.56 -5.14 -4.19
C VAL A 121 0.30 -6.34 -5.08
N TYR A 122 -0.97 -6.64 -5.23
CA TYR A 122 -1.47 -7.70 -6.12
C TYR A 122 -2.28 -7.08 -7.25
N GLU A 123 -2.46 -7.82 -8.33
CA GLU A 123 -3.41 -7.48 -9.38
C GLU A 123 -4.46 -8.57 -9.54
N ALA A 124 -5.67 -8.18 -9.95
CA ALA A 124 -6.74 -9.10 -10.30
C ALA A 124 -7.48 -8.62 -11.55
N ALA A 125 -7.65 -9.53 -12.51
CA ALA A 125 -8.49 -9.30 -13.68
C ALA A 125 -9.95 -9.66 -13.35
N GLY A 126 -10.82 -8.66 -13.43
CA GLY A 126 -12.25 -8.79 -13.12
C GLY A 126 -12.56 -8.82 -11.63
N ALA A 127 -13.78 -8.46 -11.32
CA ALA A 127 -14.37 -8.57 -9.99
C ALA A 127 -15.88 -8.77 -10.06
N THR A 128 -16.44 -9.39 -9.02
CA THR A 128 -17.88 -9.58 -8.84
C THR A 128 -18.38 -8.64 -7.77
N HIS A 129 -19.42 -7.85 -8.08
CA HIS A 129 -20.07 -7.01 -7.07
C HIS A 129 -20.82 -7.90 -6.08
N ILE A 130 -20.53 -7.75 -4.79
CA ILE A 130 -21.09 -8.60 -3.72
C ILE A 130 -21.96 -7.82 -2.73
N GLY A 131 -22.01 -6.50 -2.84
CA GLY A 131 -22.82 -5.63 -1.96
C GLY A 131 -22.20 -4.25 -1.78
N GLU A 132 -22.72 -3.52 -0.80
CA GLU A 132 -22.14 -2.24 -0.39
C GLU A 132 -20.84 -2.47 0.42
N PRO A 133 -19.89 -1.50 0.42
CA PRO A 133 -18.73 -1.56 1.31
C PRO A 133 -19.13 -1.80 2.77
N THR A 134 -18.41 -2.65 3.47
CA THR A 134 -18.70 -2.97 4.88
C THR A 134 -18.18 -1.90 5.84
N ASP A 135 -17.17 -1.13 5.43
CA ASP A 135 -16.71 0.06 6.15
C ASP A 135 -16.94 1.35 5.33
N PRO A 136 -18.13 1.98 5.48
CA PRO A 136 -18.44 3.22 4.76
C PRO A 136 -17.64 4.44 5.25
N THR A 137 -16.84 4.30 6.32
CA THR A 137 -16.02 5.40 6.84
C THR A 137 -14.67 5.50 6.14
N GLU A 138 -14.23 4.43 5.51
CA GLU A 138 -12.92 4.37 4.84
C GLU A 138 -12.94 4.85 3.40
N ALA A 139 -14.06 4.72 2.69
CA ALA A 139 -14.20 5.18 1.31
C ALA A 139 -15.45 6.06 1.16
N VAL A 140 -15.29 7.29 0.69
CA VAL A 140 -16.42 8.20 0.41
C VAL A 140 -17.05 7.87 -0.95
N ARG A 141 -16.24 7.39 -1.90
CA ARG A 141 -16.69 6.94 -3.23
C ARG A 141 -15.87 5.73 -3.68
N VAL A 142 -16.51 4.85 -4.40
CA VAL A 142 -15.91 3.69 -5.08
C VAL A 142 -16.22 3.82 -6.57
N GLU A 143 -15.21 3.90 -7.41
CA GLU A 143 -15.40 4.10 -8.84
C GLU A 143 -14.44 3.24 -9.67
N TRP A 144 -14.92 2.82 -10.84
CA TRP A 144 -14.11 2.25 -11.89
C TRP A 144 -13.61 3.37 -12.81
N LEU A 145 -12.33 3.61 -12.85
CA LEU A 145 -11.73 4.67 -13.67
C LEU A 145 -11.03 4.08 -14.91
N PRO A 146 -11.22 4.67 -16.10
CA PRO A 146 -10.55 4.21 -17.31
C PRO A 146 -9.02 4.23 -17.16
N VAL A 147 -8.33 3.23 -17.71
CA VAL A 147 -6.86 3.13 -17.66
C VAL A 147 -6.18 4.38 -18.24
N SER A 148 -6.77 5.01 -19.25
CA SER A 148 -6.28 6.28 -19.82
C SER A 148 -6.25 7.42 -18.80
N GLU A 149 -7.26 7.49 -17.90
CA GLU A 149 -7.31 8.48 -16.83
C GLU A 149 -6.21 8.28 -15.81
N LEU A 150 -5.88 7.03 -15.44
CA LEU A 150 -4.81 6.75 -14.48
C LEU A 150 -3.47 7.34 -14.91
N ARG A 151 -3.11 7.22 -16.20
CA ARG A 151 -1.88 7.80 -16.75
C ARG A 151 -1.86 9.33 -16.61
N ARG A 152 -2.99 9.97 -16.85
CA ARG A 152 -3.17 11.41 -16.68
C ARG A 152 -3.04 11.80 -15.20
N MET A 153 -3.76 11.11 -14.32
CA MET A 153 -3.80 11.39 -12.89
C MET A 153 -2.43 11.22 -12.21
N LEU A 154 -1.71 10.15 -12.55
CA LEU A 154 -0.34 9.93 -12.07
C LEU A 154 0.61 11.06 -12.50
N ARG A 155 0.53 11.50 -13.77
CA ARG A 155 1.33 12.62 -14.26
C ARG A 155 0.98 13.96 -13.64
N ALA A 156 -0.29 14.16 -13.32
CA ALA A 156 -0.80 15.37 -12.69
C ALA A 156 -0.58 15.41 -11.15
N GLY A 157 -0.11 14.30 -10.55
CA GLY A 157 0.05 14.18 -9.09
C GLY A 157 -1.29 14.12 -8.34
N GLU A 158 -2.34 13.66 -8.98
CA GLU A 158 -3.66 13.51 -8.37
C GLU A 158 -3.80 12.20 -7.56
N ILE A 159 -2.90 11.24 -7.80
CA ILE A 159 -2.73 10.03 -6.98
C ILE A 159 -1.46 10.23 -6.18
N ILE A 160 -1.60 10.38 -4.86
CA ILE A 160 -0.50 10.75 -3.95
C ILE A 160 -0.16 9.65 -2.94
N ASP A 161 -1.08 8.70 -2.71
CA ASP A 161 -0.78 7.56 -1.85
C ASP A 161 0.33 6.70 -2.44
N GLY A 162 1.36 6.39 -1.63
CA GLY A 162 2.55 5.70 -2.09
C GLY A 162 2.30 4.27 -2.59
N MET A 163 1.34 3.54 -1.99
CA MET A 163 1.00 2.19 -2.43
C MET A 163 0.27 2.24 -3.77
N SER A 164 -0.66 3.18 -3.91
CA SER A 164 -1.42 3.40 -5.15
C SER A 164 -0.52 3.85 -6.30
N VAL A 165 0.36 4.83 -6.06
CA VAL A 165 1.36 5.27 -7.06
C VAL A 165 2.22 4.10 -7.52
N THR A 166 2.75 3.31 -6.58
CA THR A 166 3.60 2.16 -6.91
C THR A 166 2.82 1.09 -7.67
N GLY A 167 1.70 0.63 -7.13
CA GLY A 167 0.88 -0.43 -7.72
C GLY A 167 0.39 -0.10 -9.12
N LEU A 168 -0.20 1.09 -9.29
CA LEU A 168 -0.72 1.55 -10.58
C LEU A 168 0.40 1.78 -11.60
N SER A 169 1.57 2.27 -11.18
CA SER A 169 2.73 2.44 -12.07
C SER A 169 3.25 1.09 -12.56
N TYR A 170 3.37 0.10 -11.67
CA TYR A 170 3.75 -1.27 -12.06
C TYR A 170 2.74 -1.91 -12.99
N PHE A 171 1.45 -1.83 -12.65
CA PHE A 171 0.37 -2.31 -13.50
C PHE A 171 0.45 -1.73 -14.91
N LEU A 172 0.59 -0.40 -15.03
CA LEU A 172 0.69 0.28 -16.32
C LEU A 172 1.98 -0.05 -17.09
N ALA A 173 3.07 -0.37 -16.40
CA ALA A 173 4.34 -0.75 -17.03
C ALA A 173 4.34 -2.19 -17.53
N MET A 174 3.64 -3.11 -16.82
CA MET A 174 3.56 -4.52 -17.16
C MET A 174 2.42 -4.84 -18.14
N SER A 175 1.38 -3.98 -18.18
CA SER A 175 0.30 -4.14 -19.17
C SER A 175 0.83 -3.91 -20.59
N PRO A 176 0.49 -4.78 -21.57
CA PRO A 176 0.85 -4.54 -22.96
C PRO A 176 0.39 -3.16 -23.40
N SER A 177 1.28 -2.41 -24.05
CA SER A 177 0.92 -1.12 -24.64
C SER A 177 -0.20 -1.36 -25.66
N THR A 178 -1.43 -0.99 -25.33
CA THR A 178 -2.48 -0.82 -26.33
C THR A 178 -2.09 0.36 -27.21
N SER A 179 -1.54 0.01 -28.39
CA SER A 179 -1.19 0.96 -29.46
C SER A 179 -2.43 1.61 -30.02
#